data_5e067af78591c95de91434824055ba84
#
_entry.id   5e067af78591c95de91434824055ba84
#
_cell.length_a   1.000
_cell.length_b   1.000
_cell.length_c   1.000
_cell.angle_alpha   90.00
_cell.angle_beta   90.00
_cell.angle_gamma   90.00
#
_symmetry.space_group_name_H-M   'P 1'
#
loop_
_entity.id
_entity.type
_entity.pdbx_description
1 polymer ?
#
loop_
_entity_poly.entity_id
_entity_poly.type
_entity_poly.pdbx_seq_one_letter_code
_entity_poly.pdbx_strand_id
1 'polypeptide(L)'
;MRLPLPDDDEPPGQHQASDQRALIGLSLVSGVGPQRLRALLAAFETPTAIFRASRSTLTQVDGVGDQTAEAILTFDDRAAVRREMKRADDLDASLVSPWDARFPDRLREIYDPPAFLWMRGTLPEDARPMVTVVGTRRCTDYGRTQAHHFGAELARRGFTVVSGLAYGIDAAAHKGALDAGGRTIAVLGSGVGRIYPKKHTALAERITEHGAVLSEYGLDAEPDAPHFPERNRILSG
;
A
#
# COMPACT_ATOMS: atom_id res chain seq x y z
N MET A 1 -13.78 5.05 -14.22
CA MET A 1 -14.23 3.75 -14.79
C MET A 1 -14.54 2.85 -13.59
N ARG A 2 -15.80 2.47 -13.38
CA ARG A 2 -16.19 1.62 -12.24
C ARG A 2 -15.72 0.19 -12.50
N LEU A 3 -15.01 -0.40 -11.55
CA LEU A 3 -14.66 -1.83 -11.56
C LEU A 3 -15.96 -2.65 -11.40
N PRO A 4 -16.16 -3.74 -12.16
CA PRO A 4 -17.34 -4.60 -12.04
C PRO A 4 -17.39 -5.32 -10.69
N LEU A 5 -18.61 -5.58 -10.20
CA LEU A 5 -18.85 -6.36 -8.98
C LEU A 5 -18.81 -7.86 -9.31
N PRO A 6 -18.36 -8.72 -8.38
CA PRO A 6 -18.30 -10.17 -8.61
C PRO A 6 -19.70 -10.82 -8.71
N ASP A 7 -19.81 -11.92 -9.45
CA ASP A 7 -21.04 -12.72 -9.61
C ASP A 7 -21.47 -13.41 -8.30
N ASP A 8 -22.80 -13.44 -8.06
CA ASP A 8 -23.48 -13.79 -6.80
C ASP A 8 -23.54 -15.31 -6.45
N ASP A 9 -22.87 -16.21 -7.19
CA ASP A 9 -23.12 -17.67 -7.10
C ASP A 9 -22.09 -18.51 -6.32
N GLU A 10 -21.04 -17.93 -5.70
CA GLU A 10 -20.15 -18.65 -4.78
C GLU A 10 -20.15 -18.00 -3.39
N PRO A 11 -19.91 -18.78 -2.32
CA PRO A 11 -19.89 -18.22 -0.98
C PRO A 11 -18.82 -17.13 -0.86
N PRO A 12 -19.18 -15.92 -0.39
CA PRO A 12 -18.37 -14.68 -0.48
C PRO A 12 -16.95 -14.77 0.12
N GLY A 13 -16.66 -15.73 0.96
CA GLY A 13 -15.33 -15.90 1.55
C GLY A 13 -14.31 -16.64 0.67
N GLN A 14 -14.73 -17.47 -0.28
CA GLN A 14 -13.81 -18.27 -1.11
C GLN A 14 -13.28 -17.51 -2.31
N HIS A 15 -14.10 -16.68 -2.96
CA HIS A 15 -13.68 -15.79 -4.04
C HIS A 15 -12.65 -14.78 -3.54
N GLN A 16 -12.93 -14.12 -2.43
CA GLN A 16 -12.02 -13.14 -1.87
C GLN A 16 -10.65 -13.72 -1.52
N ALA A 17 -10.60 -14.93 -0.96
CA ALA A 17 -9.34 -15.62 -0.66
C ALA A 17 -8.59 -16.06 -1.94
N SER A 18 -9.31 -16.44 -3.02
CA SER A 18 -8.73 -16.79 -4.30
C SER A 18 -8.12 -15.58 -4.99
N ASP A 19 -8.85 -14.47 -5.05
CA ASP A 19 -8.39 -13.23 -5.66
C ASP A 19 -7.24 -12.59 -4.88
N GLN A 20 -7.24 -12.68 -3.56
CA GLN A 20 -6.12 -12.23 -2.75
C GLN A 20 -4.84 -13.01 -3.06
N ARG A 21 -4.92 -14.36 -3.20
CA ARG A 21 -3.78 -15.17 -3.62
C ARG A 21 -3.33 -14.84 -5.04
N ALA A 22 -4.26 -14.58 -5.94
CA ALA A 22 -3.96 -14.17 -7.30
C ALA A 22 -3.26 -12.81 -7.34
N LEU A 23 -3.70 -11.82 -6.55
CA LEU A 23 -3.03 -10.52 -6.42
C LEU A 23 -1.58 -10.68 -5.93
N ILE A 24 -1.37 -11.48 -4.87
CA ILE A 24 -0.03 -11.79 -4.38
C ILE A 24 0.78 -12.47 -5.49
N GLY A 25 0.22 -13.47 -6.16
CA GLY A 25 0.88 -14.15 -7.27
C GLY A 25 1.31 -13.18 -8.38
N LEU A 26 0.40 -12.31 -8.84
CA LEU A 26 0.70 -11.30 -9.86
C LEU A 26 1.81 -10.34 -9.43
N SER A 27 1.84 -9.94 -8.17
CA SER A 27 2.91 -9.06 -7.64
C SER A 27 4.29 -9.72 -7.61
N LEU A 28 4.34 -11.06 -7.64
CA LEU A 28 5.58 -11.85 -7.65
C LEU A 28 6.03 -12.22 -9.07
N VAL A 29 5.17 -12.01 -10.08
CA VAL A 29 5.54 -12.27 -11.49
C VAL A 29 6.63 -11.31 -11.94
N SER A 30 7.72 -11.84 -12.49
CA SER A 30 8.78 -11.01 -13.05
C SER A 30 8.25 -10.08 -14.14
N GLY A 31 8.57 -8.79 -14.03
CA GLY A 31 8.11 -7.77 -14.95
C GLY A 31 6.70 -7.23 -14.66
N VAL A 32 6.00 -7.70 -13.64
CA VAL A 32 4.73 -7.12 -13.18
C VAL A 32 4.99 -6.22 -11.97
N GLY A 33 5.28 -4.95 -12.24
CA GLY A 33 5.35 -3.92 -11.19
C GLY A 33 3.97 -3.26 -10.95
N PRO A 34 3.87 -2.32 -10.01
CA PRO A 34 2.60 -1.69 -9.63
C PRO A 34 1.81 -1.13 -10.83
N GLN A 35 2.47 -0.47 -11.77
CA GLN A 35 1.84 0.12 -12.95
C GLN A 35 1.19 -0.94 -13.86
N ARG A 36 1.92 -2.02 -14.20
CA ARG A 36 1.39 -3.11 -15.02
C ARG A 36 0.30 -3.89 -14.31
N LEU A 37 0.45 -4.10 -13.00
CA LEU A 37 -0.58 -4.76 -12.20
C LEU A 37 -1.90 -3.98 -12.24
N ARG A 38 -1.84 -2.65 -12.11
CA ARG A 38 -3.03 -1.81 -12.24
C ARG A 38 -3.66 -1.88 -13.64
N ALA A 39 -2.84 -1.82 -14.70
CA ALA A 39 -3.34 -1.95 -16.06
C ALA A 39 -4.04 -3.30 -16.28
N LEU A 40 -3.48 -4.39 -15.76
CA LEU A 40 -4.09 -5.71 -15.79
C LEU A 40 -5.42 -5.73 -15.02
N LEU A 41 -5.45 -5.21 -13.79
CA LEU A 41 -6.67 -5.17 -12.99
C LEU A 41 -7.76 -4.24 -13.55
N ALA A 42 -7.37 -3.26 -14.35
CA ALA A 42 -8.33 -2.41 -15.07
C ALA A 42 -8.92 -3.09 -16.33
N ALA A 43 -8.19 -4.05 -16.91
CA ALA A 43 -8.59 -4.77 -18.12
C ALA A 43 -9.38 -6.06 -17.82
N PHE A 44 -9.24 -6.62 -16.63
CA PHE A 44 -9.88 -7.88 -16.25
C PHE A 44 -10.79 -7.68 -15.02
N GLU A 45 -11.88 -8.44 -14.98
CA GLU A 45 -12.88 -8.35 -13.90
C GLU A 45 -12.32 -8.79 -12.55
N THR A 46 -11.47 -9.83 -12.55
CA THR A 46 -10.87 -10.37 -11.32
C THR A 46 -9.38 -10.67 -11.50
N PRO A 47 -8.59 -10.63 -10.41
CA PRO A 47 -7.19 -11.05 -10.45
C PRO A 47 -7.00 -12.49 -10.94
N THR A 48 -7.93 -13.38 -10.62
CA THR A 48 -7.90 -14.78 -11.03
C THR A 48 -8.09 -14.92 -12.56
N ALA A 49 -8.89 -14.05 -13.19
CA ALA A 49 -9.12 -14.07 -14.63
C ALA A 49 -7.83 -13.76 -15.42
N ILE A 50 -6.92 -12.98 -14.87
CA ILE A 50 -5.63 -12.64 -15.50
C ILE A 50 -4.80 -13.90 -15.77
N PHE A 51 -4.72 -14.82 -14.81
CA PHE A 51 -3.98 -16.08 -14.96
C PHE A 51 -4.65 -17.08 -15.93
N ARG A 52 -5.93 -16.88 -16.25
CA ARG A 52 -6.68 -17.72 -17.20
C ARG A 52 -6.74 -17.12 -18.60
N ALA A 53 -6.25 -15.91 -18.78
CA ALA A 53 -6.31 -15.19 -20.05
C ALA A 53 -5.37 -15.80 -21.10
N SER A 54 -5.68 -15.60 -22.38
CA SER A 54 -4.76 -15.96 -23.46
C SER A 54 -3.60 -14.97 -23.56
N ARG A 55 -2.46 -15.41 -24.15
CA ARG A 55 -1.34 -14.51 -24.45
C ARG A 55 -1.81 -13.29 -25.25
N SER A 56 -2.63 -13.51 -26.29
CA SER A 56 -3.13 -12.44 -27.14
C SER A 56 -3.97 -11.41 -26.39
N THR A 57 -4.73 -11.85 -25.38
CA THR A 57 -5.52 -10.94 -24.52
C THR A 57 -4.62 -10.16 -23.58
N LEU A 58 -3.62 -10.81 -22.97
CA LEU A 58 -2.67 -10.16 -22.06
C LEU A 58 -1.85 -9.08 -22.77
N THR A 59 -1.39 -9.33 -23.99
CA THR A 59 -0.58 -8.37 -24.76
C THR A 59 -1.37 -7.17 -25.29
N GLN A 60 -2.70 -7.17 -25.19
CA GLN A 60 -3.53 -6.00 -25.47
C GLN A 60 -3.54 -5.00 -24.30
N VAL A 61 -3.10 -5.41 -23.12
CA VAL A 61 -3.02 -4.52 -21.96
C VAL A 61 -1.80 -3.62 -22.08
N ASP A 62 -1.99 -2.34 -21.86
CA ASP A 62 -0.91 -1.35 -21.95
C ASP A 62 0.27 -1.70 -21.03
N GLY A 63 1.46 -1.64 -21.61
CA GLY A 63 2.70 -1.98 -20.92
C GLY A 63 2.99 -3.49 -20.74
N VAL A 64 2.08 -4.38 -21.20
CA VAL A 64 2.26 -5.84 -21.14
C VAL A 64 2.72 -6.36 -22.51
N GLY A 65 4.02 -6.61 -22.64
CA GLY A 65 4.60 -7.25 -23.82
C GLY A 65 4.64 -8.78 -23.70
N ASP A 66 5.08 -9.46 -24.79
CA ASP A 66 5.15 -10.92 -24.86
C ASP A 66 5.90 -11.56 -23.69
N GLN A 67 7.00 -10.97 -23.26
CA GLN A 67 7.80 -11.48 -22.13
C GLN A 67 7.02 -11.44 -20.81
N THR A 68 6.29 -10.37 -20.56
CA THR A 68 5.47 -10.24 -19.33
C THR A 68 4.26 -11.17 -19.41
N ALA A 69 3.61 -11.27 -20.57
CA ALA A 69 2.50 -12.20 -20.79
C ALA A 69 2.93 -13.65 -20.55
N GLU A 70 4.10 -14.05 -21.09
CA GLU A 70 4.67 -15.37 -20.86
C GLU A 70 4.97 -15.63 -19.39
N ALA A 71 5.56 -14.64 -18.69
CA ALA A 71 5.85 -14.76 -17.27
C ALA A 71 4.57 -14.96 -16.43
N ILE A 72 3.47 -14.30 -16.79
CA ILE A 72 2.16 -14.49 -16.14
C ILE A 72 1.64 -15.92 -16.41
N LEU A 73 1.64 -16.37 -17.67
CA LEU A 73 1.08 -17.66 -18.05
C LEU A 73 1.86 -18.85 -17.49
N THR A 74 3.17 -18.70 -17.32
CA THR A 74 4.06 -19.75 -16.79
C THR A 74 4.25 -19.67 -15.28
N PHE A 75 3.65 -18.66 -14.60
CA PHE A 75 3.79 -18.51 -13.17
C PHE A 75 3.09 -19.66 -12.42
N ASP A 76 3.86 -20.52 -11.78
CA ASP A 76 3.37 -21.64 -10.95
C ASP A 76 4.06 -21.68 -9.56
N ASP A 77 4.64 -20.58 -9.10
CA ASP A 77 5.30 -20.55 -7.77
C ASP A 77 4.31 -20.38 -6.62
N ARG A 78 3.46 -21.38 -6.46
CA ARG A 78 2.52 -21.45 -5.31
C ARG A 78 3.24 -21.46 -3.96
N ALA A 79 4.51 -21.89 -3.93
CA ALA A 79 5.30 -21.87 -2.73
C ALA A 79 5.72 -20.44 -2.37
N ALA A 80 6.05 -19.59 -3.35
CA ALA A 80 6.32 -18.17 -3.12
C ALA A 80 5.08 -17.45 -2.59
N VAL A 81 3.90 -17.69 -3.18
CA VAL A 81 2.64 -17.12 -2.67
C VAL A 81 2.39 -17.52 -1.22
N ARG A 82 2.57 -18.79 -0.88
CA ARG A 82 2.42 -19.27 0.52
C ARG A 82 3.45 -18.65 1.47
N ARG A 83 4.71 -18.46 1.00
CA ARG A 83 5.75 -17.78 1.80
C ARG A 83 5.36 -16.33 2.07
N GLU A 84 4.86 -15.62 1.05
CA GLU A 84 4.43 -14.22 1.19
C GLU A 84 3.23 -14.11 2.15
N MET A 85 2.24 -14.99 2.04
CA MET A 85 1.11 -15.05 2.98
C MET A 85 1.58 -15.33 4.42
N LYS A 86 2.43 -16.35 4.60
CA LYS A 86 3.01 -16.63 5.92
C LYS A 86 3.80 -15.45 6.46
N ARG A 87 4.54 -14.75 5.60
CA ARG A 87 5.29 -13.54 5.98
C ARG A 87 4.36 -12.41 6.40
N ALA A 88 3.19 -12.28 5.74
CA ALA A 88 2.16 -11.32 6.16
C ALA A 88 1.66 -11.65 7.57
N ASP A 89 1.34 -12.91 7.84
CA ASP A 89 0.91 -13.37 9.17
C ASP A 89 1.99 -13.09 10.23
N ASP A 90 3.27 -13.40 9.95
CA ASP A 90 4.40 -13.17 10.86
C ASP A 90 4.61 -11.67 11.17
N LEU A 91 4.16 -10.77 10.30
CA LEU A 91 4.26 -9.31 10.44
C LEU A 91 3.00 -8.64 10.98
N ASP A 92 1.94 -9.41 11.22
CA ASP A 92 0.59 -8.89 11.47
C ASP A 92 0.18 -7.88 10.37
N ALA A 93 0.45 -8.26 9.12
CA ALA A 93 0.15 -7.47 7.94
C ALA A 93 -1.03 -8.05 7.17
N SER A 94 -1.92 -7.20 6.70
CA SER A 94 -3.03 -7.60 5.83
C SER A 94 -2.89 -6.97 4.45
N LEU A 95 -3.33 -7.71 3.41
CA LEU A 95 -3.49 -7.16 2.08
C LEU A 95 -4.88 -6.52 1.98
N VAL A 96 -4.92 -5.27 1.53
CA VAL A 96 -6.13 -4.48 1.33
C VAL A 96 -6.21 -4.06 -0.13
N SER A 97 -7.22 -4.54 -0.84
CA SER A 97 -7.44 -4.26 -2.26
C SER A 97 -8.59 -3.27 -2.47
N PRO A 98 -8.75 -2.68 -3.65
CA PRO A 98 -9.87 -1.78 -3.95
C PRO A 98 -11.27 -2.38 -3.74
N TRP A 99 -11.40 -3.69 -3.70
CA TRP A 99 -12.68 -4.39 -3.39
C TRP A 99 -12.90 -4.63 -1.89
N ASP A 100 -11.90 -4.37 -1.05
CA ASP A 100 -12.01 -4.46 0.40
C ASP A 100 -12.65 -3.18 0.97
N ALA A 101 -13.60 -3.33 1.88
CA ALA A 101 -14.25 -2.19 2.55
C ALA A 101 -13.26 -1.30 3.35
N ARG A 102 -12.14 -1.87 3.77
CA ARG A 102 -11.06 -1.14 4.47
C ARG A 102 -10.21 -0.27 3.52
N PHE A 103 -10.34 -0.44 2.19
CA PHE A 103 -9.55 0.35 1.26
C PHE A 103 -10.08 1.80 1.24
N PRO A 104 -9.21 2.82 1.40
CA PRO A 104 -9.65 4.20 1.45
C PRO A 104 -10.35 4.64 0.16
N ASP A 105 -11.59 5.14 0.25
CA ASP A 105 -12.38 5.58 -0.91
C ASP A 105 -11.63 6.64 -1.74
N ARG A 106 -10.96 7.57 -1.07
CA ARG A 106 -10.17 8.62 -1.73
C ARG A 106 -9.06 8.05 -2.61
N LEU A 107 -8.43 6.95 -2.21
CA LEU A 107 -7.39 6.31 -3.03
C LEU A 107 -7.95 5.59 -4.27
N ARG A 108 -9.27 5.27 -4.29
CA ARG A 108 -9.92 4.75 -5.50
C ARG A 108 -10.10 5.83 -6.56
N GLU A 109 -10.17 7.10 -6.15
CA GLU A 109 -10.49 8.24 -7.00
C GLU A 109 -9.25 8.97 -7.54
N ILE A 110 -8.06 8.70 -7.02
CA ILE A 110 -6.83 9.33 -7.55
C ILE A 110 -6.55 8.86 -8.98
N TYR A 111 -5.82 9.68 -9.75
CA TYR A 111 -5.47 9.36 -11.14
C TYR A 111 -4.80 7.99 -11.30
N ASP A 112 -3.99 7.60 -10.33
CA ASP A 112 -3.19 6.38 -10.35
C ASP A 112 -3.37 5.60 -9.02
N PRO A 113 -4.52 4.91 -8.80
CA PRO A 113 -4.81 4.21 -7.57
C PRO A 113 -3.87 3.00 -7.36
N PRO A 114 -3.47 2.67 -6.14
CA PRO A 114 -2.70 1.45 -5.89
C PRO A 114 -3.56 0.21 -6.17
N ALA A 115 -2.96 -0.81 -6.80
CA ALA A 115 -3.61 -2.08 -7.10
C ALA A 115 -4.02 -2.84 -5.83
N PHE A 116 -3.23 -2.72 -4.79
CA PHE A 116 -3.47 -3.15 -3.41
C PHE A 116 -2.51 -2.42 -2.48
N LEU A 117 -2.75 -2.56 -1.19
CA LEU A 117 -1.84 -2.09 -0.15
C LEU A 117 -1.58 -3.20 0.85
N TRP A 118 -0.33 -3.42 1.20
CA TRP A 118 0.02 -4.08 2.45
C TRP A 118 -0.18 -3.09 3.59
N MET A 119 -0.83 -3.54 4.65
CA MET A 119 -1.17 -2.73 5.81
C MET A 119 -0.79 -3.45 7.09
N ARG A 120 -0.08 -2.74 7.99
CA ARG A 120 0.11 -3.10 9.40
C ARG A 120 -0.63 -2.08 10.26
N GLY A 121 -1.33 -2.53 11.28
CA GLY A 121 -2.21 -1.68 12.08
C GLY A 121 -3.59 -1.51 11.43
N THR A 122 -4.29 -0.42 11.75
CA THR A 122 -5.68 -0.19 11.30
C THR A 122 -5.86 1.21 10.76
N LEU A 123 -6.59 1.33 9.64
CA LEU A 123 -7.08 2.61 9.15
C LEU A 123 -8.26 3.08 10.00
N PRO A 124 -8.47 4.40 10.16
CA PRO A 124 -9.67 4.90 10.81
C PRO A 124 -10.92 4.50 10.01
N GLU A 125 -11.92 3.96 10.70
CA GLU A 125 -13.22 3.57 10.11
C GLU A 125 -14.11 4.78 9.74
N ASP A 126 -13.82 5.93 10.32
CA ASP A 126 -14.59 7.15 10.16
C ASP A 126 -13.98 8.07 9.09
N ALA A 127 -14.81 8.89 8.48
CA ALA A 127 -14.43 9.91 7.50
C ALA A 127 -13.61 11.06 8.13
N ARG A 128 -12.71 10.77 9.08
CA ARG A 128 -11.87 11.81 9.70
C ARG A 128 -11.02 12.47 8.63
N PRO A 129 -10.91 13.80 8.69
CA PRO A 129 -10.05 14.50 7.76
C PRO A 129 -8.59 14.08 7.96
N MET A 130 -7.91 13.84 6.85
CA MET A 130 -6.49 13.51 6.82
C MET A 130 -5.69 14.71 6.31
N VAL A 131 -4.52 14.93 6.89
CA VAL A 131 -3.59 15.98 6.46
C VAL A 131 -2.22 15.37 6.25
N THR A 132 -1.70 15.52 5.04
CA THR A 132 -0.35 15.08 4.69
C THR A 132 0.67 16.14 5.11
N VAL A 133 1.63 15.73 5.93
CA VAL A 133 2.75 16.57 6.38
C VAL A 133 4.04 15.96 5.83
N VAL A 134 4.70 16.68 4.92
CA VAL A 134 5.95 16.24 4.28
C VAL A 134 6.98 17.36 4.32
N GLY A 135 8.26 17.00 4.24
CA GLY A 135 9.30 18.01 4.19
C GLY A 135 10.71 17.47 4.07
N THR A 136 11.68 18.33 4.31
CA THR A 136 13.09 17.99 4.14
C THR A 136 13.55 16.91 5.14
N ARG A 137 14.38 15.99 4.63
CA ARG A 137 15.05 14.96 5.45
C ARG A 137 16.12 15.55 6.38
N ARG A 138 16.68 16.73 6.03
CA ARG A 138 17.69 17.48 6.78
C ARG A 138 17.10 18.79 7.31
N CYS A 139 16.13 18.69 8.19
CA CYS A 139 15.53 19.86 8.80
C CYS A 139 16.40 20.45 9.92
N THR A 140 16.28 21.76 10.14
CA THR A 140 16.81 22.44 11.32
C THR A 140 16.07 21.99 12.58
N ASP A 141 16.60 22.28 13.77
CA ASP A 141 15.89 22.01 15.03
C ASP A 141 14.59 22.81 15.11
N TYR A 142 14.55 24.04 14.61
CA TYR A 142 13.32 24.79 14.46
C TYR A 142 12.30 24.07 13.58
N GLY A 143 12.70 23.62 12.39
CA GLY A 143 11.81 22.88 11.49
C GLY A 143 11.28 21.59 12.11
N ARG A 144 12.11 20.87 12.87
CA ARG A 144 11.72 19.66 13.60
C ARG A 144 10.69 19.97 14.69
N THR A 145 10.94 21.02 15.48
CA THR A 145 10.02 21.47 16.52
C THR A 145 8.67 21.89 15.94
N GLN A 146 8.69 22.65 14.83
CA GLN A 146 7.46 23.06 14.17
C GLN A 146 6.68 21.89 13.58
N ALA A 147 7.33 20.93 12.92
CA ALA A 147 6.67 19.75 12.39
C ALA A 147 6.04 18.88 13.49
N HIS A 148 6.74 18.72 14.62
CA HIS A 148 6.18 18.04 15.78
C HIS A 148 4.96 18.80 16.34
N HIS A 149 5.07 20.11 16.50
CA HIS A 149 3.97 20.96 16.97
C HIS A 149 2.75 20.88 16.05
N PHE A 150 2.94 21.00 14.75
CA PHE A 150 1.86 20.86 13.75
C PHE A 150 1.21 19.47 13.81
N GLY A 151 2.00 18.41 13.89
CA GLY A 151 1.48 17.04 14.04
C GLY A 151 0.60 16.90 15.28
N ALA A 152 1.06 17.45 16.42
CA ALA A 152 0.31 17.43 17.67
C ALA A 152 -0.99 18.25 17.60
N GLU A 153 -0.94 19.46 17.01
CA GLU A 153 -2.12 20.32 16.88
C GLU A 153 -3.17 19.73 15.91
N LEU A 154 -2.75 19.14 14.81
CA LEU A 154 -3.64 18.43 13.89
C LEU A 154 -4.34 17.26 14.62
N ALA A 155 -3.58 16.45 15.33
CA ALA A 155 -4.10 15.32 16.11
C ALA A 155 -5.11 15.75 17.17
N ARG A 156 -4.83 16.82 17.96
CA ARG A 156 -5.76 17.36 18.95
C ARG A 156 -7.07 17.86 18.35
N ARG A 157 -7.03 18.30 17.09
CA ARG A 157 -8.21 18.75 16.34
C ARG A 157 -8.94 17.60 15.62
N GLY A 158 -8.55 16.34 15.87
CA GLY A 158 -9.19 15.16 15.29
C GLY A 158 -8.74 14.80 13.89
N PHE A 159 -7.70 15.44 13.34
CA PHE A 159 -7.12 15.07 12.06
C PHE A 159 -6.19 13.86 12.19
N THR A 160 -6.19 13.01 11.18
CA THR A 160 -5.17 11.96 11.03
C THR A 160 -3.99 12.53 10.24
N VAL A 161 -2.79 12.47 10.80
CA VAL A 161 -1.57 12.91 10.12
C VAL A 161 -1.08 11.81 9.21
N VAL A 162 -0.88 12.11 7.92
CA VAL A 162 -0.31 11.19 6.93
C VAL A 162 1.11 11.65 6.58
N SER A 163 2.08 10.75 6.54
CA SER A 163 3.44 11.10 6.13
C SER A 163 4.23 9.88 5.64
N GLY A 164 5.48 10.10 5.21
CA GLY A 164 6.30 9.09 4.54
C GLY A 164 7.33 8.39 5.42
N LEU A 165 7.31 8.60 6.72
CA LEU A 165 8.27 8.03 7.69
C LEU A 165 9.74 8.38 7.40
N ALA A 166 10.02 9.37 6.56
CA ALA A 166 11.38 9.80 6.24
C ALA A 166 12.04 10.52 7.44
N TYR A 167 13.37 10.71 7.37
CA TYR A 167 14.06 11.57 8.33
C TYR A 167 13.48 12.98 8.31
N GLY A 168 13.69 13.72 9.40
CA GLY A 168 13.36 15.15 9.48
C GLY A 168 11.88 15.41 9.73
N ILE A 169 11.23 16.13 8.86
CA ILE A 169 9.85 16.63 9.02
C ILE A 169 8.85 15.50 9.19
N ASP A 170 8.91 14.46 8.35
CA ASP A 170 7.99 13.33 8.36
C ASP A 170 7.95 12.65 9.74
N ALA A 171 9.12 12.24 10.24
CA ALA A 171 9.23 11.60 11.55
C ALA A 171 8.81 12.52 12.70
N ALA A 172 9.08 13.82 12.60
CA ALA A 172 8.68 14.78 13.62
C ALA A 172 7.15 14.94 13.67
N ALA A 173 6.49 15.02 12.50
CA ALA A 173 5.03 15.11 12.40
C ALA A 173 4.34 13.84 12.98
N HIS A 174 4.83 12.65 12.63
CA HIS A 174 4.33 11.40 13.21
C HIS A 174 4.44 11.38 14.74
N LYS A 175 5.63 11.74 15.26
CA LYS A 175 5.86 11.82 16.71
C LYS A 175 4.90 12.79 17.38
N GLY A 176 4.74 13.98 16.81
CA GLY A 176 3.82 14.99 17.35
C GLY A 176 2.39 14.48 17.44
N ALA A 177 1.89 13.81 16.38
CA ALA A 177 0.57 13.22 16.38
C ALA A 177 0.40 12.14 17.46
N LEU A 178 1.37 11.23 17.59
CA LEU A 178 1.36 10.16 18.60
C LEU A 178 1.47 10.70 20.02
N ASP A 179 2.35 11.68 20.26
CA ASP A 179 2.55 12.28 21.58
C ASP A 179 1.31 13.08 22.04
N ALA A 180 0.46 13.51 21.11
CA ALA A 180 -0.84 14.11 21.40
C ALA A 180 -1.99 13.08 21.54
N GLY A 181 -1.69 11.77 21.51
CA GLY A 181 -2.68 10.70 21.57
C GLY A 181 -3.54 10.56 20.31
N GLY A 182 -3.10 11.14 19.19
CA GLY A 182 -3.82 11.09 17.92
C GLY A 182 -3.38 9.95 17.01
N ARG A 183 -3.99 9.90 15.83
CA ARG A 183 -3.74 8.88 14.80
C ARG A 183 -2.78 9.38 13.74
N THR A 184 -1.97 8.48 13.21
CA THR A 184 -1.10 8.81 12.09
C THR A 184 -0.90 7.60 11.17
N ILE A 185 -0.72 7.87 9.88
CA ILE A 185 -0.55 6.86 8.84
C ILE A 185 0.79 7.09 8.15
N ALA A 186 1.64 6.06 8.12
CA ALA A 186 2.88 6.09 7.37
C ALA A 186 2.72 5.33 6.05
N VAL A 187 3.04 5.98 4.93
CA VAL A 187 3.10 5.31 3.62
C VAL A 187 4.57 5.14 3.24
N LEU A 188 4.99 3.92 2.90
CA LEU A 188 6.40 3.58 2.67
C LEU A 188 6.75 3.48 1.19
N GLY A 189 7.99 3.76 0.84
CA GLY A 189 8.62 3.42 -0.44
C GLY A 189 9.45 2.13 -0.38
N SER A 190 9.22 1.31 0.67
CA SER A 190 9.76 -0.03 0.88
C SER A 190 8.64 -0.94 1.35
N GLY A 191 8.85 -2.23 1.48
CA GLY A 191 7.86 -3.13 2.06
C GLY A 191 7.58 -2.83 3.55
N VAL A 192 6.38 -3.17 4.03
CA VAL A 192 6.00 -2.97 5.45
C VAL A 192 6.81 -3.83 6.42
N GLY A 193 7.46 -4.88 5.96
CA GLY A 193 8.44 -5.69 6.70
C GLY A 193 9.86 -5.13 6.66
N ARG A 194 10.10 -4.10 5.84
CA ARG A 194 11.42 -3.48 5.64
C ARG A 194 11.34 -1.98 5.92
N ILE A 195 11.23 -1.63 7.19
CA ILE A 195 11.12 -0.23 7.61
C ILE A 195 12.37 0.56 7.23
N TYR A 196 12.18 1.63 6.46
CA TYR A 196 13.23 2.55 6.06
C TYR A 196 12.85 4.00 6.39
N PRO A 197 13.74 4.76 7.05
CA PRO A 197 15.06 4.33 7.56
C PRO A 197 14.94 3.39 8.77
N LYS A 198 15.87 2.45 8.91
CA LYS A 198 15.86 1.44 9.99
C LYS A 198 15.77 2.05 11.41
N LYS A 199 16.30 3.26 11.59
CA LYS A 199 16.18 4.00 12.87
C LYS A 199 14.74 4.34 13.26
N HIS A 200 13.79 4.28 12.32
CA HIS A 200 12.38 4.56 12.55
C HIS A 200 11.53 3.30 12.81
N THR A 201 12.16 2.13 12.99
CA THR A 201 11.43 0.88 13.28
C THR A 201 10.54 1.04 14.52
N ALA A 202 11.07 1.55 15.63
CA ALA A 202 10.28 1.79 16.85
C ALA A 202 9.15 2.83 16.63
N LEU A 203 9.35 3.82 15.76
CA LEU A 203 8.30 4.77 15.41
C LEU A 203 7.22 4.10 14.56
N ALA A 204 7.60 3.23 13.61
CA ALA A 204 6.65 2.47 12.81
C ALA A 204 5.78 1.56 13.69
N GLU A 205 6.37 0.86 14.68
CA GLU A 205 5.60 0.04 15.63
C GLU A 205 4.59 0.89 16.42
N ARG A 206 5.00 2.04 16.97
CA ARG A 206 4.06 2.98 17.61
C ARG A 206 2.95 3.44 16.68
N ILE A 207 3.24 3.63 15.38
CA ILE A 207 2.23 4.01 14.38
C ILE A 207 1.21 2.89 14.20
N THR A 208 1.63 1.61 14.15
CA THR A 208 0.68 0.49 14.01
C THR A 208 -0.27 0.35 15.18
N GLU A 209 0.11 0.78 16.38
CA GLU A 209 -0.74 0.78 17.58
C GLU A 209 -1.87 1.84 17.51
N HIS A 210 -1.65 2.95 16.80
CA HIS A 210 -2.55 4.10 16.77
C HIS A 210 -2.99 4.53 15.36
N GLY A 211 -2.72 3.72 14.35
CA GLY A 211 -3.01 4.00 12.95
C GLY A 211 -2.49 2.89 12.06
N ALA A 212 -1.85 3.22 10.93
CA ALA A 212 -1.40 2.21 9.99
C ALA A 212 -0.04 2.54 9.35
N VAL A 213 0.67 1.50 8.98
CA VAL A 213 1.82 1.55 8.06
C VAL A 213 1.42 0.87 6.76
N LEU A 214 1.50 1.59 5.65
CA LEU A 214 1.02 1.17 4.33
C LEU A 214 2.17 1.08 3.32
N SER A 215 2.08 0.13 2.41
CA SER A 215 2.96 0.04 1.23
C SER A 215 2.27 -0.67 0.08
N GLU A 216 2.53 -0.25 -1.17
CA GLU A 216 2.13 -1.00 -2.37
C GLU A 216 3.21 -1.97 -2.88
N TYR A 217 4.37 -2.01 -2.22
CA TYR A 217 5.49 -2.90 -2.55
C TYR A 217 5.43 -4.19 -1.74
N GLY A 218 6.04 -5.28 -2.27
CA GLY A 218 6.11 -6.56 -1.56
C GLY A 218 6.62 -6.42 -0.13
N LEU A 219 6.21 -7.32 0.76
CA LEU A 219 6.41 -7.20 2.22
C LEU A 219 7.84 -6.88 2.64
N ASP A 220 8.83 -7.51 2.03
CA ASP A 220 10.24 -7.32 2.33
C ASP A 220 11.00 -6.53 1.21
N ALA A 221 10.26 -5.78 0.36
CA ALA A 221 10.87 -4.96 -0.70
C ALA A 221 11.85 -3.94 -0.12
N GLU A 222 13.05 -3.91 -0.68
CA GLU A 222 14.09 -2.94 -0.30
C GLU A 222 13.67 -1.52 -0.73
N PRO A 223 14.13 -0.50 0.00
CA PRO A 223 13.93 0.88 -0.40
C PRO A 223 14.69 1.15 -1.70
N ASP A 224 14.00 1.62 -2.72
CA ASP A 224 14.59 2.06 -3.98
C ASP A 224 14.27 3.52 -4.25
N ALA A 225 15.20 4.24 -4.90
CA ALA A 225 15.07 5.67 -5.13
C ALA A 225 13.80 6.06 -5.91
N PRO A 226 13.40 5.36 -6.99
CA PRO A 226 12.15 5.60 -7.70
C PRO A 226 10.88 5.41 -6.86
N HIS A 227 10.89 4.51 -5.89
CA HIS A 227 9.72 4.20 -5.08
C HIS A 227 9.24 5.41 -4.25
N PHE A 228 10.13 6.30 -3.84
CA PHE A 228 9.76 7.44 -2.99
C PHE A 228 8.88 8.48 -3.71
N PRO A 229 9.21 8.94 -4.94
CA PRO A 229 8.30 9.81 -5.68
C PRO A 229 7.02 9.10 -6.12
N GLU A 230 7.08 7.84 -6.54
CA GLU A 230 5.90 7.06 -6.94
C GLU A 230 4.90 6.92 -5.79
N ARG A 231 5.37 6.63 -4.58
CA ARG A 231 4.58 6.53 -3.37
C ARG A 231 3.85 7.84 -3.02
N ASN A 232 4.41 9.01 -3.37
CA ASN A 232 3.83 10.30 -2.97
C ASN A 232 2.39 10.51 -3.46
N ARG A 233 1.97 9.85 -4.55
CA ARG A 233 0.57 9.88 -4.99
C ARG A 233 -0.40 9.29 -3.96
N ILE A 234 0.06 8.27 -3.20
CA ILE A 234 -0.72 7.67 -2.10
C ILE A 234 -0.75 8.59 -0.88
N LEU A 235 0.31 9.37 -0.65
CA LEU A 235 0.34 10.36 0.43
C LEU A 235 -0.62 11.52 0.17
N SER A 236 -0.81 11.92 -1.09
CA SER A 236 -1.65 13.05 -1.47
C SER A 236 -3.11 12.69 -1.72
N GLY A 237 -3.41 11.41 -1.94
CA GLY A 237 -4.77 10.89 -2.12
C GLY A 237 -5.44 10.59 -0.82
#